data_3bf20c31493a841c2fec6b9edcc9b5dc
#
_entry.id   3bf20c31493a841c2fec6b9edcc9b5dc
#
_cell.length_a   1.000
_cell.length_b   1.000
_cell.length_c   1.000
_cell.angle_alpha   90.00
_cell.angle_beta   90.00
_cell.angle_gamma   90.00
#
_symmetry.space_group_name_H-M   'P 1'
#
loop_
_entity.id
_entity.type
_entity.pdbx_description
1 polymer ?
#
loop_
_entity_poly.entity_id
_entity_poly.type
_entity_poly.pdbx_seq_one_letter_code
_entity_poly.pdbx_strand_id
1 'polypeptide(L)'
;MEKKIYLAMFKTNYHLARYFKFICFLILLCSAKFSFAEVIQIEITDDEAFSIEVARVNVGDTINWLPNNEGHNVAFFAGPDMTSLPESSEMDADYSVVFDRSGMYLYGCTPHANNGMIGLIVVGNDFHNLNVIKQVDLSSVAKSVLDRLLKSALAQ
;
A
#
# COMPACT_ATOMS: atom_id res chain seq x y z
N MET A 1 -57.41 36.18 8.98
CA MET A 1 -57.17 35.04 8.10
C MET A 1 -55.70 34.91 7.69
N GLU A 2 -54.99 36.02 7.43
CA GLU A 2 -53.60 36.06 7.00
C GLU A 2 -52.56 35.46 8.00
N LYS A 3 -52.67 35.70 9.29
CA LYS A 3 -51.72 35.17 10.31
C LYS A 3 -51.65 33.65 10.37
N LYS A 4 -52.75 32.92 10.05
CA LYS A 4 -52.77 31.44 10.01
C LYS A 4 -52.00 30.87 8.81
N ILE A 5 -52.04 31.59 7.68
CA ILE A 5 -51.37 31.18 6.43
C ILE A 5 -49.86 31.35 6.60
N TYR A 6 -49.38 32.45 7.17
CA TYR A 6 -47.95 32.68 7.46
C TYR A 6 -47.37 31.63 8.42
N LEU A 7 -48.12 31.23 9.44
CA LEU A 7 -47.65 30.23 10.41
C LEU A 7 -47.54 28.80 9.79
N ALA A 8 -48.44 28.48 8.86
CA ALA A 8 -48.42 27.22 8.14
C ALA A 8 -47.23 27.13 7.16
N MET A 9 -46.93 28.23 6.43
CA MET A 9 -45.81 28.28 5.51
C MET A 9 -44.46 28.18 6.27
N PHE A 10 -44.33 28.80 7.46
CA PHE A 10 -43.12 28.72 8.29
C PHE A 10 -42.88 27.30 8.82
N LYS A 11 -43.94 26.57 9.25
CA LYS A 11 -43.83 25.16 9.69
C LYS A 11 -43.42 24.24 8.55
N THR A 12 -43.94 24.44 7.35
CA THR A 12 -43.64 23.61 6.18
C THR A 12 -42.17 23.77 5.77
N ASN A 13 -41.66 25.01 5.76
CA ASN A 13 -40.26 25.27 5.44
C ASN A 13 -39.28 24.68 6.49
N TYR A 14 -39.66 24.70 7.78
CA TYR A 14 -38.83 24.08 8.83
C TYR A 14 -38.73 22.55 8.70
N HIS A 15 -39.81 21.89 8.37
CA HIS A 15 -39.81 20.46 8.13
C HIS A 15 -38.97 20.10 6.87
N LEU A 16 -39.12 20.86 5.79
CA LEU A 16 -38.36 20.66 4.56
C LEU A 16 -36.85 20.83 4.77
N ALA A 17 -36.45 21.88 5.51
CA ALA A 17 -35.04 22.14 5.87
C ALA A 17 -34.46 21.02 6.75
N ARG A 18 -35.28 20.42 7.62
CA ARG A 18 -34.89 19.33 8.50
C ARG A 18 -34.70 18.02 7.71
N TYR A 19 -35.58 17.72 6.77
CA TYR A 19 -35.44 16.58 5.85
C TYR A 19 -34.23 16.74 4.93
N PHE A 20 -33.97 17.95 4.43
CA PHE A 20 -32.80 18.23 3.59
C PHE A 20 -31.49 18.01 4.35
N LYS A 21 -31.37 18.47 5.59
CA LYS A 21 -30.21 18.20 6.45
C LYS A 21 -30.02 16.70 6.71
N PHE A 22 -31.13 15.96 6.91
CA PHE A 22 -31.08 14.53 7.16
C PHE A 22 -30.64 13.74 5.89
N ILE A 23 -31.11 14.14 4.72
CA ILE A 23 -30.70 13.58 3.43
C ILE A 23 -29.22 13.88 3.15
N CYS A 24 -28.75 15.11 3.38
CA CYS A 24 -27.34 15.45 3.24
C CYS A 24 -26.45 14.65 4.21
N PHE A 25 -26.89 14.41 5.44
CA PHE A 25 -26.18 13.58 6.41
C PHE A 25 -26.13 12.12 5.99
N LEU A 26 -27.22 11.57 5.45
CA LEU A 26 -27.27 10.20 4.88
C LEU A 26 -26.35 10.05 3.66
N ILE A 27 -26.31 11.06 2.78
CA ILE A 27 -25.41 11.06 1.61
C ILE A 27 -23.95 11.11 2.07
N LEU A 28 -23.62 11.88 3.11
CA LEU A 28 -22.28 11.96 3.68
C LEU A 28 -21.84 10.62 4.30
N LEU A 29 -22.73 9.89 4.96
CA LEU A 29 -22.45 8.55 5.50
C LEU A 29 -22.26 7.50 4.39
N CYS A 30 -22.91 7.65 3.24
CA CYS A 30 -22.79 6.73 2.11
C CYS A 30 -21.46 6.94 1.33
N SER A 31 -20.74 8.04 1.58
CA SER A 31 -19.46 8.36 0.93
C SER A 31 -18.25 7.72 1.64
N ALA A 32 -18.44 7.01 2.74
CA ALA A 32 -17.38 6.24 3.39
C ALA A 32 -16.94 5.12 2.44
N LYS A 33 -15.76 5.28 1.83
CA LYS A 33 -15.13 4.21 1.06
C LYS A 33 -14.72 3.11 2.06
N PHE A 34 -15.45 2.01 2.10
CA PHE A 34 -14.97 0.80 2.74
C PHE A 34 -13.84 0.26 1.85
N SER A 35 -12.59 0.47 2.26
CA SER A 35 -11.45 -0.24 1.69
C SER A 35 -11.42 -1.60 2.36
N PHE A 36 -11.65 -2.66 1.59
CA PHE A 36 -11.35 -4.02 2.04
C PHE A 36 -9.85 -4.24 1.84
N ALA A 37 -9.21 -4.95 2.80
CA ALA A 37 -7.83 -5.39 2.64
C ALA A 37 -7.73 -6.30 1.40
N GLU A 38 -6.79 -6.00 0.53
CA GLU A 38 -6.51 -6.76 -0.68
C GLU A 38 -5.34 -7.73 -0.42
N VAL A 39 -5.34 -8.86 -1.13
CA VAL A 39 -4.22 -9.80 -1.14
C VAL A 39 -3.59 -9.78 -2.52
N ILE A 40 -2.34 -9.34 -2.60
CA ILE A 40 -1.55 -9.31 -3.81
C ILE A 40 -0.58 -10.49 -3.81
N GLN A 41 -0.52 -11.23 -4.92
CA GLN A 41 0.43 -12.33 -5.10
C GLN A 41 1.63 -11.86 -5.90
N ILE A 42 2.83 -12.17 -5.42
CA ILE A 42 4.10 -11.96 -6.11
C ILE A 42 4.76 -13.32 -6.27
N GLU A 43 5.01 -13.73 -7.50
CA GLU A 43 5.70 -14.98 -7.80
C GLU A 43 7.21 -14.75 -7.88
N ILE A 44 7.99 -15.72 -7.44
CA ILE A 44 9.42 -15.78 -7.67
C ILE A 44 9.59 -16.52 -9.00
N THR A 45 10.18 -15.84 -10.00
CA THR A 45 10.27 -16.34 -11.36
C THR A 45 11.57 -17.10 -11.60
N ASP A 46 11.61 -17.92 -12.65
CA ASP A 46 12.81 -18.68 -13.06
C ASP A 46 14.02 -17.79 -13.45
N ASP A 47 13.78 -16.48 -13.72
CA ASP A 47 14.81 -15.51 -14.07
C ASP A 47 15.43 -14.82 -12.83
N GLU A 48 15.31 -15.40 -11.64
CA GLU A 48 15.75 -14.80 -10.36
C GLU A 48 15.14 -13.41 -10.14
N ALA A 49 13.86 -13.23 -10.43
CA ALA A 49 13.13 -11.98 -10.31
C ALA A 49 11.80 -12.16 -9.56
N PHE A 50 11.24 -11.06 -9.13
CA PHE A 50 9.87 -11.00 -8.61
C PHE A 50 8.92 -10.60 -9.76
N SER A 51 7.79 -11.30 -9.92
CA SER A 51 6.80 -11.03 -10.98
C SER A 51 6.24 -9.62 -10.91
N ILE A 52 6.23 -9.01 -9.72
CA ILE A 52 5.90 -7.62 -9.47
C ILE A 52 7.10 -6.99 -8.75
N GLU A 53 7.91 -6.25 -9.49
CA GLU A 53 9.09 -5.60 -8.93
C GLU A 53 8.76 -4.33 -8.12
N VAL A 54 7.67 -3.62 -8.48
CA VAL A 54 7.15 -2.46 -7.74
C VAL A 54 5.68 -2.70 -7.43
N ALA A 55 5.38 -3.06 -6.19
CA ALA A 55 4.02 -3.23 -5.71
C ALA A 55 3.50 -1.95 -5.04
N ARG A 56 2.23 -1.60 -5.30
CA ARG A 56 1.50 -0.54 -4.60
C ARG A 56 0.34 -1.14 -3.84
N VAL A 57 0.31 -0.88 -2.56
CA VAL A 57 -0.69 -1.44 -1.65
C VAL A 57 -1.23 -0.35 -0.72
N ASN A 58 -2.40 -0.57 -0.17
CA ASN A 58 -2.94 0.27 0.91
C ASN A 58 -2.49 -0.26 2.26
N VAL A 59 -2.59 0.58 3.28
CA VAL A 59 -2.42 0.13 4.66
C VAL A 59 -3.50 -0.90 4.99
N GLY A 60 -3.08 -2.06 5.49
CA GLY A 60 -3.92 -3.21 5.78
C GLY A 60 -3.94 -4.28 4.70
N ASP A 61 -3.40 -4.00 3.50
CA ASP A 61 -3.26 -5.00 2.44
C ASP A 61 -2.19 -6.03 2.78
N THR A 62 -2.29 -7.19 2.14
CA THR A 62 -1.37 -8.32 2.31
C THR A 62 -0.64 -8.61 1.01
N ILE A 63 0.65 -8.90 1.08
CA ILE A 63 1.38 -9.49 -0.04
C ILE A 63 1.75 -10.92 0.32
N ASN A 64 1.46 -11.83 -0.60
CA ASN A 64 1.88 -13.22 -0.56
C ASN A 64 2.96 -13.45 -1.61
N TRP A 65 4.14 -13.89 -1.20
CA TRP A 65 5.17 -14.38 -2.10
C TRP A 65 5.05 -15.88 -2.27
N LEU A 66 5.03 -16.32 -3.52
CA LEU A 66 4.89 -17.72 -3.90
C LEU A 66 6.21 -18.21 -4.50
N PRO A 67 6.83 -19.26 -3.93
CA PRO A 67 8.08 -19.83 -4.43
C PRO A 67 7.77 -20.73 -5.62
N ASN A 68 7.87 -20.19 -6.84
CA ASN A 68 7.75 -21.01 -8.06
C ASN A 68 9.11 -21.55 -8.52
N ASN A 69 10.20 -21.20 -7.83
CA ASN A 69 11.56 -21.63 -8.10
C ASN A 69 12.34 -21.83 -6.79
N GLU A 70 13.28 -22.78 -6.75
CA GLU A 70 14.07 -23.11 -5.57
C GLU A 70 15.28 -22.18 -5.38
N GLY A 71 15.76 -22.07 -4.14
CA GLY A 71 16.95 -21.29 -3.78
C GLY A 71 16.66 -19.83 -3.44
N HIS A 72 15.42 -19.49 -3.11
CA HIS A 72 14.99 -18.12 -2.88
C HIS A 72 14.29 -17.91 -1.54
N ASN A 73 14.37 -16.68 -1.04
CA ASN A 73 13.62 -16.19 0.10
C ASN A 73 13.23 -14.72 -0.09
N VAL A 74 12.48 -14.19 0.87
CA VAL A 74 12.13 -12.78 0.96
C VAL A 74 12.72 -12.19 2.23
N ALA A 75 13.57 -11.19 2.09
CA ALA A 75 14.18 -10.46 3.21
C ALA A 75 14.00 -8.95 3.02
N PHE A 76 13.66 -8.22 4.08
CA PHE A 76 13.50 -6.77 4.04
C PHE A 76 14.80 -6.09 4.42
N PHE A 77 15.26 -5.16 3.59
CA PHE A 77 16.51 -4.41 3.77
C PHE A 77 16.26 -3.01 4.31
N ALA A 78 15.10 -2.42 4.02
CA ALA A 78 14.68 -1.14 4.57
C ALA A 78 13.15 -1.00 4.56
N GLY A 79 12.65 -0.15 5.46
CA GLY A 79 11.23 0.17 5.61
C GLY A 79 11.03 1.52 6.29
N PRO A 80 9.78 1.91 6.55
CA PRO A 80 9.47 3.16 7.24
C PRO A 80 9.95 3.17 8.70
N ASP A 81 10.15 2.00 9.29
CA ASP A 81 10.71 1.81 10.61
C ASP A 81 11.75 0.69 10.57
N MET A 82 13.03 1.05 10.64
CA MET A 82 14.15 0.11 10.56
C MET A 82 14.25 -0.82 11.80
N THR A 83 13.56 -0.50 12.88
CA THR A 83 13.55 -1.32 14.10
C THR A 83 12.43 -2.36 14.11
N SER A 84 11.53 -2.31 13.10
CA SER A 84 10.34 -3.16 13.01
C SER A 84 10.09 -3.59 11.56
N LEU A 85 11.14 -4.09 10.91
CA LEU A 85 10.99 -4.73 9.60
C LEU A 85 10.34 -6.10 9.75
N PRO A 86 9.56 -6.56 8.75
CA PRO A 86 9.09 -7.94 8.73
C PRO A 86 10.27 -8.93 8.79
N GLU A 87 10.09 -10.04 9.48
CA GLU A 87 11.09 -11.09 9.53
C GLU A 87 11.31 -11.68 8.12
N SER A 88 12.50 -12.21 7.87
CA SER A 88 12.77 -12.89 6.59
C SER A 88 12.00 -14.20 6.50
N SER A 89 11.58 -14.57 5.30
CA SER A 89 11.03 -15.90 5.06
C SER A 89 12.10 -16.99 5.20
N GLU A 90 11.68 -18.22 5.44
CA GLU A 90 12.50 -19.39 5.18
C GLU A 90 12.77 -19.50 3.68
N MET A 91 13.78 -20.30 3.31
CA MET A 91 14.06 -20.62 1.91
C MET A 91 12.91 -21.44 1.32
N ASP A 92 12.52 -21.08 0.11
CA ASP A 92 11.55 -21.83 -0.70
C ASP A 92 10.18 -22.02 -0.04
N ALA A 93 9.83 -21.12 0.88
CA ALA A 93 8.57 -21.15 1.59
C ALA A 93 7.59 -20.06 1.12
N ASP A 94 6.31 -20.40 1.10
CA ASP A 94 5.25 -19.39 1.00
C ASP A 94 5.41 -18.36 2.12
N TYR A 95 5.32 -17.09 1.77
CA TYR A 95 5.51 -16.02 2.74
C TYR A 95 4.46 -14.94 2.59
N SER A 96 3.95 -14.44 3.71
CA SER A 96 2.85 -13.49 3.74
C SER A 96 3.12 -12.37 4.75
N VAL A 97 2.93 -11.12 4.32
CA VAL A 97 3.07 -9.93 5.17
C VAL A 97 1.87 -9.02 5.01
N VAL A 98 1.30 -8.60 6.14
CA VAL A 98 0.30 -7.52 6.20
C VAL A 98 1.05 -6.20 6.40
N PHE A 99 0.79 -5.22 5.54
CA PHE A 99 1.43 -3.90 5.62
C PHE A 99 0.56 -2.93 6.41
N ASP A 100 0.83 -2.76 7.68
CA ASP A 100 0.09 -1.90 8.62
C ASP A 100 0.64 -0.47 8.73
N ARG A 101 1.80 -0.19 8.12
CA ARG A 101 2.44 1.14 8.11
C ARG A 101 2.67 1.65 6.71
N SER A 102 2.28 2.90 6.47
CA SER A 102 2.58 3.59 5.21
C SER A 102 4.07 3.87 5.06
N GLY A 103 4.51 3.97 3.81
CA GLY A 103 5.90 4.21 3.44
C GLY A 103 6.41 3.21 2.42
N MET A 104 7.70 3.27 2.14
CA MET A 104 8.38 2.40 1.19
C MET A 104 9.11 1.27 1.89
N TYR A 105 9.05 0.06 1.31
CA TYR A 105 9.83 -1.09 1.77
C TYR A 105 10.68 -1.59 0.62
N LEU A 106 11.98 -1.79 0.89
CA LEU A 106 12.90 -2.47 -0.01
C LEU A 106 13.10 -3.89 0.48
N TYR A 107 12.88 -4.86 -0.39
CA TYR A 107 13.08 -6.27 -0.09
C TYR A 107 13.84 -6.97 -1.22
N GLY A 108 14.28 -8.18 -0.99
CA GLY A 108 14.94 -8.98 -2.01
C GLY A 108 15.23 -10.40 -1.53
N CYS A 109 15.86 -11.19 -2.39
CA CYS A 109 16.32 -12.51 -2.04
C CYS A 109 17.73 -12.44 -1.43
N THR A 110 17.94 -12.99 -0.22
CA THR A 110 19.24 -12.88 0.48
C THR A 110 20.43 -13.33 -0.37
N PRO A 111 20.43 -14.50 -1.03
CA PRO A 111 21.57 -14.90 -1.87
C PRO A 111 21.70 -14.10 -3.17
N HIS A 112 20.63 -13.51 -3.71
CA HIS A 112 20.62 -12.92 -5.05
C HIS A 112 20.41 -11.40 -5.08
N ALA A 113 20.18 -10.75 -3.95
CA ALA A 113 19.96 -9.30 -3.88
C ALA A 113 21.09 -8.51 -4.53
N ASN A 114 22.36 -8.91 -4.30
CA ASN A 114 23.52 -8.25 -4.89
C ASN A 114 23.60 -8.41 -6.42
N ASN A 115 22.92 -9.41 -6.99
CA ASN A 115 22.78 -9.60 -8.43
C ASN A 115 21.58 -8.82 -9.01
N GLY A 116 20.81 -8.16 -8.15
CA GLY A 116 19.68 -7.33 -8.56
C GLY A 116 18.31 -7.93 -8.29
N MET A 117 18.21 -9.09 -7.62
CA MET A 117 16.94 -9.67 -7.20
C MET A 117 16.36 -8.92 -5.99
N ILE A 118 15.83 -7.74 -6.26
CA ILE A 118 15.22 -6.84 -5.28
C ILE A 118 13.86 -6.35 -5.78
N GLY A 119 12.98 -5.99 -4.85
CA GLY A 119 11.68 -5.41 -5.13
C GLY A 119 11.36 -4.24 -4.21
N LEU A 120 10.41 -3.43 -4.61
CA LEU A 120 9.97 -2.23 -3.91
C LEU A 120 8.47 -2.30 -3.64
N ILE A 121 8.06 -1.98 -2.42
CA ILE A 121 6.65 -1.86 -2.05
C ILE A 121 6.40 -0.42 -1.61
N VAL A 122 5.34 0.19 -2.12
CA VAL A 122 4.85 1.52 -1.72
C VAL A 122 3.50 1.34 -1.05
N VAL A 123 3.44 1.59 0.26
CA VAL A 123 2.24 1.45 1.07
C VAL A 123 1.60 2.81 1.28
N GLY A 124 0.31 2.94 0.96
CA GLY A 124 -0.46 4.17 1.17
C GLY A 124 -0.02 5.35 0.30
N ASN A 125 0.67 5.09 -0.82
CA ASN A 125 1.26 6.11 -1.69
C ASN A 125 2.16 7.11 -0.94
N ASP A 126 2.89 6.62 0.07
CA ASP A 126 3.73 7.41 0.97
C ASP A 126 5.22 7.17 0.67
N PHE A 127 5.96 8.26 0.49
CA PHE A 127 7.38 8.26 0.12
C PHE A 127 8.26 8.92 1.18
N HIS A 128 7.75 9.12 2.40
CA HIS A 128 8.45 9.88 3.44
C HIS A 128 9.85 9.33 3.79
N ASN A 129 10.04 8.01 3.65
CA ASN A 129 11.31 7.32 3.92
C ASN A 129 12.16 7.04 2.67
N LEU A 130 11.90 7.72 1.54
CA LEU A 130 12.65 7.55 0.29
C LEU A 130 14.17 7.66 0.49
N ASN A 131 14.63 8.56 1.35
CA ASN A 131 16.04 8.73 1.61
C ASN A 131 16.66 7.52 2.35
N VAL A 132 15.90 6.85 3.20
CA VAL A 132 16.34 5.60 3.87
C VAL A 132 16.52 4.50 2.82
N ILE A 133 15.57 4.35 1.91
CA ILE A 133 15.64 3.37 0.81
C ILE A 133 16.89 3.61 -0.06
N LYS A 134 17.19 4.86 -0.43
CA LYS A 134 18.35 5.21 -1.26
C LYS A 134 19.71 4.98 -0.58
N GLN A 135 19.73 4.93 0.75
CA GLN A 135 20.97 4.79 1.52
C GLN A 135 21.32 3.34 1.87
N VAL A 136 20.47 2.37 1.47
CA VAL A 136 20.76 0.94 1.68
C VAL A 136 22.08 0.59 0.98
N ASP A 137 22.96 -0.09 1.70
CA ASP A 137 24.23 -0.55 1.13
C ASP A 137 23.99 -1.77 0.23
N LEU A 138 24.13 -1.57 -1.07
CA LEU A 138 23.89 -2.54 -2.12
C LEU A 138 25.09 -2.57 -3.08
N SER A 139 25.25 -3.67 -3.81
CA SER A 139 26.18 -3.73 -4.95
C SER A 139 25.84 -2.69 -6.03
N SER A 140 26.78 -2.42 -6.93
CA SER A 140 26.53 -1.51 -8.07
C SER A 140 25.41 -2.00 -8.99
N VAL A 141 25.27 -3.31 -9.16
CA VAL A 141 24.19 -3.93 -9.94
C VAL A 141 22.85 -3.68 -9.26
N ALA A 142 22.72 -4.03 -7.99
CA ALA A 142 21.49 -3.83 -7.23
C ALA A 142 21.12 -2.34 -7.11
N LYS A 143 22.09 -1.43 -6.98
CA LYS A 143 21.84 0.03 -7.02
C LYS A 143 21.25 0.50 -8.34
N SER A 144 21.74 -0.02 -9.46
CA SER A 144 21.17 0.31 -10.79
C SER A 144 19.73 -0.19 -10.92
N VAL A 145 19.43 -1.38 -10.38
CA VAL A 145 18.06 -1.90 -10.33
C VAL A 145 17.19 -1.02 -9.42
N LEU A 146 17.67 -0.70 -8.21
CA LEU A 146 16.94 0.17 -7.28
C LEU A 146 16.60 1.52 -7.91
N ASP A 147 17.53 2.16 -8.64
CA ASP A 147 17.29 3.44 -9.31
C ASP A 147 16.17 3.32 -10.35
N ARG A 148 16.13 2.21 -11.10
CA ARG A 148 15.06 1.89 -12.04
C ARG A 148 13.71 1.71 -11.35
N LEU A 149 13.68 0.94 -10.24
CA LEU A 149 12.48 0.71 -9.45
C LEU A 149 11.93 2.01 -8.85
N LEU A 150 12.80 2.84 -8.29
CA LEU A 150 12.43 4.15 -7.74
C LEU A 150 11.88 5.09 -8.82
N LYS A 151 12.50 5.12 -10.00
CA LYS A 151 11.98 5.88 -11.13
C LYS A 151 10.57 5.40 -11.53
N SER A 152 10.34 4.11 -11.60
CA SER A 152 9.02 3.52 -11.86
C SER A 152 8.01 3.88 -10.76
N ALA A 153 8.41 3.77 -9.50
CA ALA A 153 7.55 4.07 -8.35
C ALA A 153 7.15 5.55 -8.28
N LEU A 154 8.01 6.47 -8.70
CA LEU A 154 7.76 7.92 -8.63
C LEU A 154 7.05 8.49 -9.87
N ALA A 155 6.95 7.72 -10.96
CA ALA A 155 6.36 8.17 -12.24
C ALA A 155 4.84 7.98 -12.35
N GLN A 156 4.20 7.34 -11.35
CA GLN A 156 2.78 6.96 -11.37
C GLN A 156 1.92 7.84 -10.45
#